data_376868682bfd484fe1d85f11bc80ad61
#
_entry.id   376868682bfd484fe1d85f11bc80ad61
#
_cell.length_a   1.000
_cell.length_b   1.000
_cell.length_c   1.000
_cell.angle_alpha   90.00
_cell.angle_beta   90.00
_cell.angle_gamma   90.00
#
_symmetry.space_group_name_H-M   'P 1'
#
loop_
_entity.id
_entity.type
_entity.pdbx_description
1 polymer ?
#
loop_
_entity_poly.entity_id
_entity_poly.type
_entity_poly.pdbx_seq_one_letter_code
_entity_poly.pdbx_strand_id
1 'polypeptide(L)'
;KPIISNESFTWLRFPRFTETLEQIKVAADSIFVDGMNQIVNHGFTYNPADGEEWPFYASSHICDKNTWWPFYKHMGNYIQRVSDFMQRGQTQAEVCIYLPQNDISAENPLCDLHMCMKLRERFEDDAVDGIAKSGYWSD
;
A
#
# COMPACT_ATOMS: atom_id res chain seq x y z
N LYS A 1 -2.30 17.21 14.57
CA LYS A 1 -1.28 16.18 14.33
C LYS A 1 -0.60 16.47 12.99
N PRO A 2 0.72 16.24 12.82
CA PRO A 2 1.35 16.37 11.51
C PRO A 2 0.72 15.42 10.51
N ILE A 3 0.69 15.81 9.25
CA ILE A 3 0.25 14.94 8.16
C ILE A 3 1.39 13.98 7.85
N ILE A 4 1.09 12.70 7.87
CA ILE A 4 1.98 11.60 7.52
C ILE A 4 1.34 10.89 6.34
N SER A 5 1.89 11.14 5.15
CA SER A 5 1.39 10.59 3.89
C SER A 5 2.06 9.26 3.56
N ASN A 6 1.31 8.39 2.92
CA ASN A 6 1.82 7.17 2.31
C ASN A 6 1.32 7.07 0.87
N GLU A 7 2.22 6.84 -0.08
CA GLU A 7 1.86 6.40 -1.42
C GLU A 7 1.46 4.92 -1.35
N SER A 8 0.30 4.59 -1.84
CA SER A 8 -0.35 3.34 -1.49
C SER A 8 -0.92 2.61 -2.69
N PHE A 9 -1.00 1.28 -2.57
CA PHE A 9 -1.64 0.37 -3.52
C PHE A 9 -0.81 0.08 -4.77
N THR A 10 0.51 0.26 -4.71
CA THR A 10 1.44 -0.10 -5.77
C THR A 10 1.74 -1.61 -5.71
N TRP A 11 0.90 -2.41 -6.31
CA TRP A 11 1.12 -3.86 -6.39
C TRP A 11 1.68 -4.29 -7.73
N LEU A 12 2.43 -5.39 -7.74
CA LEU A 12 3.03 -6.01 -8.93
C LEU A 12 2.45 -7.41 -9.12
N ARG A 13 1.19 -7.50 -9.47
CA ARG A 13 0.47 -8.77 -9.65
C ARG A 13 0.12 -9.02 -11.12
N PHE A 14 -0.03 -10.28 -11.45
CA PHE A 14 -0.53 -10.70 -12.76
C PHE A 14 -1.66 -11.72 -12.60
N PRO A 15 -2.69 -11.61 -13.43
CA PRO A 15 -2.94 -10.54 -14.42
C PRO A 15 -3.27 -9.20 -13.76
N ARG A 16 -3.14 -8.10 -14.51
CA ARG A 16 -3.55 -6.75 -14.06
C ARG A 16 -5.06 -6.68 -13.87
N PHE A 17 -5.55 -5.66 -13.15
CA PHE A 17 -6.98 -5.43 -12.85
C PHE A 17 -7.62 -6.50 -11.98
N THR A 18 -6.84 -7.25 -11.20
CA THR A 18 -7.35 -8.31 -10.31
C THR A 18 -7.58 -7.85 -8.89
N GLU A 19 -7.05 -6.70 -8.51
CA GLU A 19 -7.23 -6.14 -7.18
C GLU A 19 -8.68 -5.75 -6.95
N THR A 20 -9.18 -6.09 -5.76
CA THR A 20 -10.55 -5.79 -5.34
C THR A 20 -10.59 -4.59 -4.40
N LEU A 21 -11.76 -3.95 -4.29
CA LEU A 21 -11.96 -2.88 -3.30
C LEU A 21 -11.78 -3.37 -1.86
N GLU A 22 -12.04 -4.64 -1.58
CA GLU A 22 -11.78 -5.26 -0.28
C GLU A 22 -10.28 -5.29 0.03
N GLN A 23 -9.45 -5.70 -0.92
CA GLN A 23 -8.00 -5.70 -0.77
C GLN A 23 -7.46 -4.29 -0.55
N ILE A 24 -7.96 -3.31 -1.30
CA ILE A 24 -7.60 -1.89 -1.13
C ILE A 24 -7.99 -1.42 0.28
N LYS A 25 -9.19 -1.83 0.77
CA LYS A 25 -9.63 -1.48 2.12
C LYS A 25 -8.71 -2.07 3.20
N VAL A 26 -8.39 -3.35 3.10
CA VAL A 26 -7.50 -4.01 4.07
C VAL A 26 -6.14 -3.34 4.11
N ALA A 27 -5.57 -3.02 2.94
CA ALA A 27 -4.31 -2.29 2.86
C ALA A 27 -4.40 -0.89 3.49
N ALA A 28 -5.47 -0.15 3.20
CA ALA A 28 -5.70 1.17 3.80
C ALA A 28 -5.81 1.09 5.32
N ASP A 29 -6.52 0.09 5.86
CA ASP A 29 -6.67 -0.12 7.30
C ASP A 29 -5.31 -0.40 7.96
N SER A 30 -4.47 -1.23 7.34
CA SER A 30 -3.11 -1.49 7.83
C SER A 30 -2.26 -0.21 7.88
N ILE A 31 -2.28 0.59 6.82
CA ILE A 31 -1.56 1.87 6.75
C ILE A 31 -2.03 2.82 7.86
N PHE A 32 -3.33 2.90 8.13
CA PHE A 32 -3.86 3.71 9.22
C PHE A 32 -3.45 3.20 10.60
N VAL A 33 -3.43 1.89 10.81
CA VAL A 33 -2.97 1.28 12.08
C VAL A 33 -1.49 1.59 12.33
N ASP A 34 -0.67 1.64 11.29
CA ASP A 34 0.74 2.03 11.36
C ASP A 34 0.94 3.53 11.66
N GLY A 35 -0.14 4.31 11.72
CA GLY A 35 -0.13 5.70 12.13
C GLY A 35 -0.08 6.72 11.00
N MET A 36 -0.09 6.28 9.75
CA MET A 36 -0.29 7.17 8.60
C MET A 36 -1.67 7.80 8.68
N ASN A 37 -1.83 9.01 8.18
CA ASN A 37 -3.09 9.73 8.25
C ASN A 37 -3.47 10.43 6.94
N GLN A 38 -2.75 10.13 5.88
CA GLN A 38 -3.07 10.53 4.52
C GLN A 38 -2.62 9.44 3.54
N ILE A 39 -3.53 8.98 2.71
CA ILE A 39 -3.26 8.01 1.65
C ILE A 39 -3.23 8.72 0.31
N VAL A 40 -2.16 8.50 -0.45
CA VAL A 40 -2.01 8.92 -1.84
C VAL A 40 -2.10 7.68 -2.71
N ASN A 41 -3.14 7.61 -3.51
CA ASN A 41 -3.36 6.44 -4.35
C ASN A 41 -2.36 6.36 -5.51
N HIS A 42 -1.73 5.22 -5.69
CA HIS A 42 -0.92 4.91 -6.85
C HIS A 42 -1.57 3.75 -7.63
N GLY A 43 -2.24 4.01 -8.77
CA GLY A 43 -2.46 5.36 -9.21
C GLY A 43 -3.49 5.43 -10.33
N PHE A 44 -3.90 6.65 -10.66
CA PHE A 44 -4.74 6.90 -11.81
C PHE A 44 -3.88 6.93 -13.06
N THR A 45 -4.06 5.93 -13.93
CA THR A 45 -3.32 5.82 -15.19
C THR A 45 -4.02 6.59 -16.29
N TYR A 46 -3.30 7.53 -16.88
CA TYR A 46 -3.77 8.21 -18.08
C TYR A 46 -3.35 7.41 -19.31
N ASN A 47 -4.34 7.02 -20.12
CA ASN A 47 -4.13 6.44 -21.43
C ASN A 47 -4.83 7.31 -22.47
N PRO A 48 -4.13 7.75 -23.55
CA PRO A 48 -4.78 8.47 -24.63
C PRO A 48 -5.86 7.62 -25.28
N ALA A 49 -6.94 8.26 -25.75
CA ALA A 49 -8.09 7.56 -26.31
C ALA A 49 -7.75 6.75 -27.58
N ASP A 50 -6.75 7.21 -28.34
CA ASP A 50 -6.37 6.67 -29.65
C ASP A 50 -4.96 6.06 -29.67
N GLY A 51 -4.36 5.81 -28.51
CA GLY A 51 -2.98 5.35 -28.40
C GLY A 51 -2.82 3.90 -27.97
N GLU A 52 -1.65 3.36 -28.22
CA GLU A 52 -1.22 2.13 -27.59
C GLU A 52 -1.32 2.28 -26.07
N GLU A 53 -1.74 1.22 -25.39
CA GLU A 53 -1.76 1.21 -23.93
C GLU A 53 -0.35 1.49 -23.39
N TRP A 54 -0.21 2.59 -22.70
CA TRP A 54 1.05 2.89 -22.03
C TRP A 54 1.25 1.88 -20.90
N PRO A 55 2.37 1.15 -20.89
CA PRO A 55 2.59 0.13 -19.90
C PRO A 55 2.77 0.79 -18.55
N PHE A 56 1.73 0.78 -17.73
CA PHE A 56 1.85 1.10 -16.33
C PHE A 56 2.39 -0.15 -15.60
N TYR A 57 3.47 -0.01 -14.87
CA TYR A 57 4.19 -1.14 -14.28
C TYR A 57 3.42 -1.81 -13.14
N ALA A 58 2.67 -1.04 -12.34
CA ALA A 58 1.86 -1.58 -11.27
C ALA A 58 0.61 -2.30 -11.81
N SER A 59 0.13 -3.29 -11.05
CA SER A 59 -1.08 -4.04 -11.42
C SER A 59 -2.36 -3.32 -11.01
N SER A 60 -2.30 -2.51 -9.96
CA SER A 60 -3.43 -1.76 -9.44
C SER A 60 -3.72 -0.52 -10.27
N HIS A 61 -4.74 -0.61 -11.09
CA HIS A 61 -5.21 0.51 -11.90
C HIS A 61 -6.43 1.16 -11.22
N ILE A 62 -6.20 2.25 -10.47
CA ILE A 62 -7.28 3.01 -9.81
C ILE A 62 -7.80 4.06 -10.80
N CYS A 63 -8.49 3.61 -11.83
CA CYS A 63 -8.95 4.45 -12.91
C CYS A 63 -10.29 3.96 -13.48
N ASP A 64 -10.84 4.74 -14.41
CA ASP A 64 -12.14 4.52 -15.06
C ASP A 64 -12.23 3.23 -15.88
N LYS A 65 -11.11 2.61 -16.21
CA LYS A 65 -11.05 1.33 -16.91
C LYS A 65 -11.24 0.13 -15.97
N ASN A 66 -11.18 0.33 -14.66
CA ASN A 66 -11.39 -0.74 -13.71
C ASN A 66 -12.89 -1.01 -13.50
N THR A 67 -13.26 -2.27 -13.42
CA THR A 67 -14.66 -2.70 -13.31
C THR A 67 -15.38 -2.17 -12.07
N TRP A 68 -14.66 -1.93 -10.99
CA TRP A 68 -15.21 -1.39 -9.75
C TRP A 68 -15.12 0.15 -9.65
N TRP A 69 -14.59 0.83 -10.65
CA TRP A 69 -14.43 2.30 -10.65
C TRP A 69 -15.72 3.07 -10.29
N PRO A 70 -16.90 2.72 -10.81
CA PRO A 70 -18.14 3.41 -10.43
C PRO A 70 -18.42 3.43 -8.93
N PHE A 71 -17.86 2.45 -8.21
CA PHE A 71 -18.02 2.29 -6.76
C PHE A 71 -16.86 2.87 -5.94
N TYR A 72 -15.76 3.24 -6.59
CA TYR A 72 -14.55 3.73 -5.92
C TYR A 72 -14.79 4.97 -5.05
N LYS A 73 -15.78 5.79 -5.38
CA LYS A 73 -16.19 6.93 -4.55
C LYS A 73 -16.51 6.54 -3.09
N HIS A 74 -17.03 5.35 -2.87
CA HIS A 74 -17.34 4.87 -1.52
C HIS A 74 -16.06 4.54 -0.75
N MET A 75 -15.07 3.99 -1.44
CA MET A 75 -13.73 3.75 -0.88
C MET A 75 -13.03 5.08 -0.59
N GLY A 76 -13.02 6.02 -1.53
CA GLY A 76 -12.46 7.35 -1.33
C GLY A 76 -13.08 8.08 -0.13
N ASN A 77 -14.40 8.04 0.01
CA ASN A 77 -15.11 8.59 1.16
C ASN A 77 -14.73 7.89 2.48
N TYR A 78 -14.50 6.59 2.46
CA TYR A 78 -14.03 5.84 3.62
C TYR A 78 -12.63 6.31 4.03
N ILE A 79 -11.68 6.28 3.09
CA ILE A 79 -10.31 6.73 3.31
C ILE A 79 -10.27 8.16 3.84
N GLN A 80 -11.02 9.07 3.24
CA GLN A 80 -11.09 10.46 3.68
C GLN A 80 -11.60 10.59 5.12
N ARG A 81 -12.69 9.91 5.47
CA ARG A 81 -13.24 9.96 6.84
C ARG A 81 -12.25 9.43 7.88
N VAL A 82 -11.57 8.33 7.57
CA VAL A 82 -10.56 7.78 8.49
C VAL A 82 -9.36 8.71 8.60
N SER A 83 -8.89 9.26 7.48
CA SER A 83 -7.81 10.26 7.46
C SER A 83 -8.15 11.48 8.33
N ASP A 84 -9.34 12.04 8.16
CA ASP A 84 -9.83 13.19 8.94
C ASP A 84 -9.86 12.86 10.45
N PHE A 85 -10.31 11.67 10.80
CA PHE A 85 -10.32 11.20 12.17
C PHE A 85 -8.91 11.05 12.74
N MET A 86 -8.03 10.40 12.01
CA MET A 86 -6.63 10.17 12.39
C MET A 86 -5.83 11.48 12.53
N GLN A 87 -6.10 12.48 11.69
CA GLN A 87 -5.44 13.79 11.76
C GLN A 87 -5.86 14.60 13.00
N ARG A 88 -7.08 14.44 13.48
CA ARG A 88 -7.61 15.16 14.66
C ARG A 88 -7.29 14.47 15.98
N GLY A 89 -7.13 13.15 15.95
CA GLY A 89 -6.89 12.34 17.13
C GLY A 89 -5.46 12.42 17.68
N GLN A 90 -5.29 11.89 18.87
CA GLN A 90 -3.98 11.64 19.49
C GLN A 90 -3.82 10.16 19.73
N THR A 91 -2.62 9.66 19.48
CA THR A 91 -2.30 8.26 19.78
C THR A 91 -2.30 8.04 21.29
N GLN A 92 -3.09 7.08 21.74
CA GLN A 92 -3.14 6.64 23.14
C GLN A 92 -2.45 5.27 23.20
N ALA A 93 -1.11 5.26 23.22
CA ALA A 93 -0.32 4.06 23.34
C ALA A 93 0.27 3.96 24.76
N GLU A 94 -0.06 2.91 25.46
CA GLU A 94 0.46 2.63 26.81
C GLU A 94 1.70 1.74 26.79
N VAL A 95 1.95 1.07 25.66
CA VAL A 95 3.08 0.16 25.45
C VAL A 95 3.96 0.65 24.34
N CYS A 96 5.26 0.67 24.57
CA CYS A 96 6.28 0.94 23.56
C CYS A 96 7.01 -0.37 23.23
N ILE A 97 7.06 -0.71 21.96
CA ILE A 97 7.84 -1.85 21.47
C ILE A 97 9.14 -1.28 20.89
N TYR A 98 10.27 -1.67 21.50
CA TYR A 98 11.58 -1.34 20.94
C TYR A 98 11.92 -2.34 19.83
N LEU A 99 12.10 -1.83 18.62
CA LEU A 99 12.64 -2.60 17.50
C LEU A 99 14.10 -2.19 17.31
N PRO A 100 15.06 -3.11 17.45
CA PRO A 100 16.49 -2.81 17.28
C PRO A 100 16.85 -2.67 15.79
N GLN A 101 16.13 -1.82 15.07
CA GLN A 101 16.24 -1.65 13.63
C GLN A 101 17.65 -1.20 13.20
N ASN A 102 18.25 -0.29 13.96
CA ASN A 102 19.58 0.20 13.66
C ASN A 102 20.66 -0.87 13.84
N ASP A 103 20.50 -1.73 14.84
CA ASP A 103 21.41 -2.83 15.11
C ASP A 103 21.31 -3.89 14.01
N ILE A 104 20.07 -4.23 13.64
CA ILE A 104 19.79 -5.16 12.52
C ILE A 104 20.37 -4.61 11.20
N SER A 105 20.20 -3.33 10.95
CA SER A 105 20.71 -2.67 9.73
C SER A 105 22.24 -2.57 9.72
N ALA A 106 22.87 -2.40 10.89
CA ALA A 106 24.33 -2.36 11.02
C ALA A 106 24.96 -3.73 10.80
N GLU A 107 24.30 -4.81 11.26
CA GLU A 107 24.75 -6.19 11.04
C GLU A 107 24.49 -6.68 9.61
N ASN A 108 23.48 -6.12 8.95
CA ASN A 108 23.09 -6.46 7.59
C ASN A 108 23.06 -5.22 6.69
N PRO A 109 24.23 -4.71 6.27
CA PRO A 109 24.33 -3.47 5.49
C PRO A 109 23.77 -3.56 4.06
N LEU A 110 23.20 -4.71 3.68
CA LEU A 110 22.50 -4.87 2.43
C LEU A 110 21.14 -4.23 2.56
N CYS A 111 20.89 -3.24 1.72
CA CYS A 111 19.66 -2.46 1.71
C CYS A 111 18.40 -3.32 1.81
N ASP A 112 17.33 -2.75 2.33
CA ASP A 112 16.03 -3.39 2.53
C ASP A 112 15.52 -4.14 1.28
N LEU A 113 15.82 -3.61 0.08
CA LEU A 113 15.48 -4.26 -1.19
C LEU A 113 16.14 -5.64 -1.35
N HIS A 114 17.39 -5.78 -0.95
CA HIS A 114 18.09 -7.05 -1.05
C HIS A 114 17.60 -8.07 -0.02
N MET A 115 17.19 -7.60 1.16
CA MET A 115 16.55 -8.43 2.18
C MET A 115 15.17 -8.88 1.73
N CYS A 116 14.39 -8.03 1.09
CA CYS A 116 13.11 -8.38 0.49
C CYS A 116 13.27 -9.42 -0.62
N MET A 117 14.29 -9.30 -1.46
CA MET A 117 14.58 -10.29 -2.50
C MET A 117 15.01 -11.63 -1.89
N LYS A 118 15.85 -11.64 -0.86
CA LYS A 118 16.25 -12.87 -0.16
C LYS A 118 15.14 -13.50 0.66
N LEU A 119 14.28 -12.71 1.26
CA LEU A 119 13.09 -13.21 1.94
C LEU A 119 12.13 -13.85 0.93
N ARG A 120 12.00 -13.28 -0.25
CA ARG A 120 11.21 -13.86 -1.34
C ARG A 120 11.75 -15.20 -1.80
N GLU A 121 13.06 -15.36 -1.89
CA GLU A 121 13.72 -16.63 -2.24
C GLU A 121 13.63 -17.68 -1.12
N ARG A 122 13.47 -17.25 0.13
CA ARG A 122 13.55 -18.12 1.31
C ARG A 122 12.20 -18.55 1.85
N PHE A 123 11.18 -17.75 1.64
CA PHE A 123 9.79 -18.04 2.00
C PHE A 123 9.03 -18.24 0.70
N GLU A 124 8.57 -19.46 0.48
CA GLU A 124 7.73 -19.80 -0.67
C GLU A 124 6.63 -18.75 -0.87
N ASP A 125 6.25 -18.55 -2.10
CA ASP A 125 5.38 -17.46 -2.60
C ASP A 125 4.16 -17.11 -1.73
N ASP A 126 3.64 -18.04 -0.95
CA ASP A 126 2.45 -17.86 -0.10
C ASP A 126 2.65 -16.88 1.08
N ALA A 127 3.83 -16.85 1.69
CA ALA A 127 4.08 -15.94 2.82
C ALA A 127 4.38 -14.52 2.33
N VAL A 128 5.14 -14.39 1.25
CA VAL A 128 5.43 -13.10 0.61
C VAL A 128 4.16 -12.55 -0.04
N ASP A 129 3.34 -13.42 -0.63
CA ASP A 129 2.01 -13.07 -1.15
C ASP A 129 1.07 -12.61 -0.03
N GLY A 130 1.17 -13.18 1.16
CA GLY A 130 0.43 -12.74 2.34
C GLY A 130 0.84 -11.32 2.78
N ILE A 131 2.13 -11.02 2.81
CA ILE A 131 2.66 -9.70 3.16
C ILE A 131 2.35 -8.69 2.07
N ALA A 132 2.52 -9.04 0.80
CA ALA A 132 2.14 -8.20 -0.33
C ALA A 132 0.63 -7.94 -0.38
N LYS A 133 -0.20 -8.93 -0.04
CA LYS A 133 -1.65 -8.79 0.10
C LYS A 133 -2.06 -7.87 1.25
N SER A 134 -1.25 -7.77 2.30
CA SER A 134 -1.50 -6.83 3.40
C SER A 134 -1.19 -5.37 3.05
N GLY A 135 -0.59 -5.09 1.87
CA GLY A 135 -0.16 -3.75 1.50
C GLY A 135 1.06 -3.26 2.28
N TYR A 136 1.70 -4.13 3.05
CA TYR A 136 2.86 -3.81 3.91
C TYR A 136 4.10 -3.36 3.12
N TRP A 137 4.12 -3.66 1.81
CA TRP A 137 5.19 -3.32 0.89
C TRP A 137 4.74 -2.34 -0.21
N SER A 138 3.78 -1.49 0.10
CA SER A 138 3.57 -0.32 -0.75
C SER A 138 4.56 0.74 -0.29
N ASP A 139 5.73 0.74 -0.90
CA ASP A 139 6.84 1.73 -0.79
C ASP A 139 6.89 2.66 0.42
#